data_6ddd6a44d6f13385378fb61d0d77d9c3
#
_entry.id   6ddd6a44d6f13385378fb61d0d77d9c3
#
_cell.length_a   1.000
_cell.length_b   1.000
_cell.length_c   1.000
_cell.angle_alpha   90.00
_cell.angle_beta   90.00
_cell.angle_gamma   90.00
#
_symmetry.space_group_name_H-M   'P 1'
#
loop_
_entity.id
_entity.type
_entity.pdbx_description
1 polymer ?
#
loop_
_entity_poly.entity_id
_entity_poly.type
_entity_poly.pdbx_seq_one_letter_code
_entity_poly.pdbx_strand_id
1 'polypeptide(L)'
;MGVVRPMNGILVINKPTGISSHDCVNIVRRAMNTKKVGHAGTLDVEASGVLVLGINKGTKLLNYLNQDDKTYRFDVVFGVTTDTLDHAGTIIDEQPLQSEPDIDAVLPSFIGKYRQTPPNYSAVKVSGKKLYEYAREGKPVPTVDPRELTVHELYRTTPVSMTDNRAYCSFHLRASKGIYVRQLASDLAAKLGTVAHTSAIHRIGAGDFTINEAINLDHVNANTSVMTLSDALRSMPYRTVSGDELFKAKHGQPLYFSGEATQLKILDERGKLVAIYEQKDTDYRAKNVFA
;
A
#
# COMPACT_ATOMS: atom_id res chain seq x y z
N MET A 1 11.49 -3.13 -38.46
CA MET A 1 11.44 -2.72 -37.07
C MET A 1 9.97 -2.71 -36.65
N GLY A 2 9.54 -3.73 -35.87
CA GLY A 2 8.17 -3.79 -35.35
C GLY A 2 7.94 -2.64 -34.37
N VAL A 3 6.88 -1.87 -34.57
CA VAL A 3 6.44 -0.85 -33.62
C VAL A 3 6.04 -1.58 -32.32
N VAL A 4 6.93 -1.59 -31.35
CA VAL A 4 6.60 -2.07 -30.00
C VAL A 4 5.51 -1.13 -29.45
N ARG A 5 4.26 -1.59 -29.45
CA ARG A 5 3.16 -0.83 -28.83
C ARG A 5 3.48 -0.64 -27.34
N PRO A 6 3.41 0.59 -26.83
CA PRO A 6 3.70 0.82 -25.43
C PRO A 6 2.77 -0.04 -24.56
N MET A 7 3.35 -0.89 -23.74
CA MET A 7 2.64 -1.80 -22.87
C MET A 7 1.88 -0.98 -21.82
N ASN A 8 0.56 -1.11 -21.74
CA ASN A 8 -0.29 -0.41 -20.78
C ASN A 8 -0.84 -1.43 -19.77
N GLY A 9 -0.55 -1.27 -18.50
CA GLY A 9 -1.04 -2.24 -17.52
C GLY A 9 -0.55 -1.97 -16.10
N ILE A 10 -0.72 -2.98 -15.28
CA ILE A 10 -0.26 -3.01 -13.89
C ILE A 10 0.83 -4.08 -13.75
N LEU A 11 1.89 -3.73 -13.05
CA LEU A 11 2.96 -4.64 -12.67
C LEU A 11 3.00 -4.71 -11.15
N VAL A 12 2.95 -5.92 -10.60
CA VAL A 12 3.12 -6.16 -9.17
C VAL A 12 4.55 -6.64 -8.95
N ILE A 13 5.30 -5.93 -8.13
CA ILE A 13 6.67 -6.31 -7.78
C ILE A 13 6.82 -6.66 -6.31
N ASN A 14 7.74 -7.56 -6.01
CA ASN A 14 8.27 -7.77 -4.67
C ASN A 14 9.41 -6.76 -4.45
N LYS A 15 9.10 -5.64 -3.76
CA LYS A 15 10.10 -4.63 -3.43
C LYS A 15 11.10 -5.22 -2.43
N PRO A 16 12.40 -5.19 -2.66
CA PRO A 16 13.40 -5.55 -1.66
C PRO A 16 13.51 -4.46 -0.58
N THR A 17 14.15 -4.78 0.55
CA THR A 17 14.60 -3.81 1.56
C THR A 17 15.73 -2.94 1.03
N GLY A 18 16.03 -1.83 1.71
CA GLY A 18 17.19 -0.98 1.43
C GLY A 18 17.01 0.02 0.29
N ILE A 19 15.88 0.02 -0.43
CA ILE A 19 15.58 0.99 -1.49
C ILE A 19 14.18 1.57 -1.32
N SER A 20 13.97 2.79 -1.82
CA SER A 20 12.64 3.43 -1.76
C SER A 20 11.68 2.88 -2.82
N SER A 21 10.38 3.08 -2.60
CA SER A 21 9.35 2.79 -3.63
C SER A 21 9.59 3.58 -4.92
N HIS A 22 10.19 4.77 -4.84
CA HIS A 22 10.53 5.58 -6.00
C HIS A 22 11.73 5.03 -6.77
N ASP A 23 12.71 4.45 -6.08
CA ASP A 23 13.84 3.76 -6.73
C ASP A 23 13.35 2.57 -7.55
N CYS A 24 12.39 1.79 -7.02
CA CYS A 24 11.74 0.73 -7.77
C CYS A 24 11.08 1.27 -9.08
N VAL A 25 10.38 2.40 -9.00
CA VAL A 25 9.82 3.06 -10.19
C VAL A 25 10.91 3.39 -11.21
N ASN A 26 12.05 3.93 -10.76
CA ASN A 26 13.16 4.30 -11.64
C ASN A 26 13.84 3.07 -12.26
N ILE A 27 13.99 1.97 -11.52
CA ILE A 27 14.52 0.70 -12.03
C ILE A 27 13.59 0.16 -13.12
N VAL A 28 12.27 0.10 -12.84
CA VAL A 28 11.28 -0.41 -13.80
C VAL A 28 11.20 0.49 -15.05
N ARG A 29 11.28 1.82 -14.92
CA ARG A 29 11.36 2.74 -16.07
C ARG A 29 12.49 2.38 -17.01
N ARG A 30 13.69 2.12 -16.46
CA ARG A 30 14.87 1.73 -17.24
C ARG A 30 14.71 0.34 -17.86
N ALA A 31 14.34 -0.66 -17.05
CA ALA A 31 14.22 -2.05 -17.47
C ALA A 31 13.17 -2.25 -18.57
N MET A 32 12.04 -1.55 -18.49
CA MET A 32 10.94 -1.63 -19.47
C MET A 32 11.00 -0.56 -20.57
N ASN A 33 12.06 0.25 -20.63
CA ASN A 33 12.23 1.35 -21.57
C ASN A 33 10.98 2.25 -21.70
N THR A 34 10.43 2.69 -20.55
CA THR A 34 9.25 3.56 -20.51
C THR A 34 9.43 4.68 -19.48
N LYS A 35 8.97 5.90 -19.82
CA LYS A 35 9.04 7.06 -18.91
C LYS A 35 7.89 7.13 -17.92
N LYS A 36 6.74 6.53 -18.23
CA LYS A 36 5.52 6.69 -17.46
C LYS A 36 5.26 5.48 -16.56
N VAL A 37 5.84 5.50 -15.38
CA VAL A 37 5.63 4.52 -14.31
C VAL A 37 5.34 5.28 -13.01
N GLY A 38 4.39 4.78 -12.23
CA GLY A 38 4.07 5.27 -10.89
C GLY A 38 3.74 4.09 -9.98
N HIS A 39 3.56 4.33 -8.67
CA HIS A 39 3.19 3.27 -7.71
C HIS A 39 1.95 3.64 -6.89
N ALA A 40 1.22 2.62 -6.40
CA ALA A 40 0.14 2.74 -5.44
C ALA A 40 0.61 2.23 -4.07
N GLY A 41 0.55 3.10 -3.05
CA GLY A 41 0.90 2.76 -1.68
C GLY A 41 2.40 2.61 -1.43
N THR A 42 3.01 3.66 -0.91
CA THR A 42 4.43 3.68 -0.53
C THR A 42 4.74 2.56 0.47
N LEU A 43 5.89 1.93 0.31
CA LEU A 43 6.57 1.13 1.31
C LEU A 43 7.80 1.90 1.81
N ASP A 44 8.08 1.81 3.10
CA ASP A 44 9.32 2.35 3.68
C ASP A 44 10.56 1.68 3.04
N VAL A 45 11.73 2.31 3.19
CA VAL A 45 12.99 1.80 2.64
C VAL A 45 13.27 0.40 3.18
N GLU A 46 13.10 0.21 4.49
CA GLU A 46 13.35 -1.05 5.20
C GLU A 46 12.20 -2.06 5.10
N ALA A 47 11.05 -1.66 4.55
CA ALA A 47 9.95 -2.60 4.29
C ALA A 47 10.11 -3.27 2.92
N SER A 48 9.67 -4.52 2.81
CA SER A 48 9.66 -5.31 1.58
C SER A 48 8.25 -5.72 1.16
N GLY A 49 8.13 -6.38 0.01
CA GLY A 49 6.88 -7.04 -0.43
C GLY A 49 6.13 -6.31 -1.52
N VAL A 50 4.82 -6.55 -1.59
CA VAL A 50 3.94 -6.14 -2.69
C VAL A 50 3.97 -4.62 -2.92
N LEU A 51 4.45 -4.21 -4.08
CA LEU A 51 4.36 -2.83 -4.57
C LEU A 51 3.70 -2.84 -5.96
N VAL A 52 2.54 -2.20 -6.05
CA VAL A 52 1.74 -2.14 -7.28
C VAL A 52 2.19 -0.95 -8.12
N LEU A 53 2.61 -1.22 -9.35
CA LEU A 53 3.08 -0.22 -10.30
C LEU A 53 2.13 -0.09 -11.48
N GLY A 54 1.83 1.15 -11.86
CA GLY A 54 1.12 1.46 -13.11
C GLY A 54 2.10 1.78 -14.23
N ILE A 55 1.94 1.11 -15.37
CA ILE A 55 2.77 1.29 -16.56
C ILE A 55 1.95 2.03 -17.62
N ASN A 56 2.45 3.15 -18.12
CA ASN A 56 1.83 4.00 -19.13
C ASN A 56 0.38 4.39 -18.74
N LYS A 57 -0.66 3.95 -19.47
CA LYS A 57 -2.06 4.21 -19.11
C LYS A 57 -2.43 3.62 -17.74
N GLY A 58 -1.73 2.59 -17.26
CA GLY A 58 -1.92 2.01 -15.94
C GLY A 58 -1.71 2.99 -14.78
N THR A 59 -0.91 4.05 -14.97
CA THR A 59 -0.74 5.11 -13.97
C THR A 59 -2.05 5.81 -13.60
N LYS A 60 -3.05 5.82 -14.49
CA LYS A 60 -4.37 6.38 -14.23
C LYS A 60 -5.20 5.52 -13.25
N LEU A 61 -4.84 4.24 -13.06
CA LEU A 61 -5.53 3.32 -12.16
C LEU A 61 -5.03 3.41 -10.71
N LEU A 62 -3.86 3.97 -10.46
CA LEU A 62 -3.20 3.92 -9.15
C LEU A 62 -4.04 4.50 -8.00
N ASN A 63 -4.87 5.52 -8.27
CA ASN A 63 -5.76 6.08 -7.27
C ASN A 63 -6.91 5.13 -6.89
N TYR A 64 -7.35 4.27 -7.81
CA TYR A 64 -8.37 3.24 -7.55
C TYR A 64 -7.77 2.10 -6.73
N LEU A 65 -6.59 1.62 -7.13
CA LEU A 65 -5.89 0.49 -6.51
C LEU A 65 -5.29 0.81 -5.12
N ASN A 66 -5.15 2.08 -4.76
CA ASN A 66 -4.61 2.48 -3.45
C ASN A 66 -5.68 2.63 -2.36
N GLN A 67 -6.96 2.41 -2.67
CA GLN A 67 -8.05 2.58 -1.71
C GLN A 67 -8.27 1.34 -0.82
N ASP A 68 -7.73 0.19 -1.22
CA ASP A 68 -7.97 -1.10 -0.59
C ASP A 68 -7.11 -1.34 0.64
N ASP A 69 -7.51 -2.35 1.41
CA ASP A 69 -6.79 -2.86 2.57
C ASP A 69 -5.37 -3.30 2.22
N LYS A 70 -4.53 -3.35 3.24
CA LYS A 70 -3.16 -3.85 3.14
C LYS A 70 -2.96 -4.97 4.14
N THR A 71 -2.22 -6.00 3.73
CA THR A 71 -1.89 -7.16 4.57
C THR A 71 -0.38 -7.25 4.75
N TYR A 72 0.03 -7.43 6.00
CA TYR A 72 1.44 -7.45 6.37
C TYR A 72 1.77 -8.67 7.23
N ARG A 73 3.02 -9.14 7.13
CA ARG A 73 3.74 -9.83 8.19
C ARG A 73 4.82 -8.91 8.70
N PHE A 74 5.01 -8.85 10.00
CA PHE A 74 6.03 -7.99 10.59
C PHE A 74 6.56 -8.57 11.88
N ASP A 75 7.82 -8.26 12.17
CA ASP A 75 8.53 -8.71 13.34
C ASP A 75 8.77 -7.55 14.27
N VAL A 76 8.63 -7.78 15.57
CA VAL A 76 8.76 -6.75 16.63
C VAL A 76 9.79 -7.19 17.67
N VAL A 77 10.59 -6.24 18.09
CA VAL A 77 11.48 -6.34 19.25
C VAL A 77 10.91 -5.45 20.34
N PHE A 78 10.50 -6.06 21.45
CA PHE A 78 10.03 -5.36 22.67
C PHE A 78 11.18 -5.19 23.64
N GLY A 79 11.13 -4.12 24.45
CA GLY A 79 12.15 -3.75 25.43
C GLY A 79 13.18 -2.75 24.91
N VAL A 80 13.11 -2.35 23.63
CA VAL A 80 13.98 -1.33 23.05
C VAL A 80 13.25 -0.63 21.90
N THR A 81 13.44 0.69 21.77
CA THR A 81 12.87 1.45 20.65
C THR A 81 13.89 2.38 19.99
N THR A 82 13.59 2.77 18.74
CA THR A 82 14.41 3.65 17.93
C THR A 82 13.64 4.91 17.53
N ASP A 83 14.34 5.94 17.11
CA ASP A 83 13.75 7.20 16.64
C ASP A 83 12.87 7.02 15.38
N THR A 84 13.16 6.02 14.53
CA THR A 84 12.39 5.68 13.33
C THR A 84 11.30 4.64 13.58
N LEU A 85 11.27 4.01 14.77
CA LEU A 85 10.42 2.88 15.13
C LEU A 85 10.67 1.61 14.25
N ASP A 86 11.84 1.52 13.63
CA ASP A 86 12.35 0.35 12.91
C ASP A 86 13.85 0.13 13.24
N HIS A 87 14.39 -0.99 12.81
CA HIS A 87 15.75 -1.42 13.13
C HIS A 87 16.87 -0.50 12.54
N ALA A 88 16.54 0.37 11.57
CA ALA A 88 17.52 1.26 10.94
C ALA A 88 17.72 2.57 11.74
N GLY A 89 16.87 2.85 12.71
CA GLY A 89 16.96 4.04 13.56
C GLY A 89 18.01 3.92 14.67
N THR A 90 18.27 5.05 15.32
CA THR A 90 19.10 5.10 16.52
C THR A 90 18.26 4.72 17.75
N ILE A 91 18.80 3.88 18.64
CA ILE A 91 18.14 3.55 19.92
C ILE A 91 17.99 4.82 20.75
N ILE A 92 16.75 5.09 21.19
CA ILE A 92 16.39 6.26 21.99
C ILE A 92 15.87 5.91 23.39
N ASP A 93 15.39 4.67 23.59
CA ASP A 93 14.94 4.19 24.91
C ASP A 93 15.09 2.66 24.99
N GLU A 94 15.46 2.18 26.20
CA GLU A 94 15.53 0.76 26.52
C GLU A 94 14.82 0.49 27.85
N GLN A 95 13.91 -0.50 27.83
CA GLN A 95 13.15 -0.96 28.99
C GLN A 95 13.25 -2.48 29.09
N PRO A 96 14.33 -3.01 29.66
CA PRO A 96 14.61 -4.45 29.73
C PRO A 96 13.47 -5.24 30.36
N LEU A 97 13.01 -6.29 29.70
CA LEU A 97 11.92 -7.14 30.15
C LEU A 97 12.44 -8.22 31.08
N GLN A 98 11.81 -8.38 32.24
CA GLN A 98 12.16 -9.42 33.24
C GLN A 98 11.45 -10.75 32.96
N SER A 99 10.35 -10.73 32.21
CA SER A 99 9.53 -11.89 31.85
C SER A 99 8.87 -11.68 30.49
N GLU A 100 8.34 -12.76 29.93
CA GLU A 100 7.55 -12.74 28.70
C GLU A 100 6.31 -11.84 28.88
N PRO A 101 6.11 -10.82 28.00
CA PRO A 101 4.92 -9.98 28.05
C PRO A 101 3.69 -10.73 27.53
N ASP A 102 2.53 -10.51 28.16
CA ASP A 102 1.25 -11.08 27.70
C ASP A 102 0.70 -10.30 26.49
N ILE A 103 1.33 -10.52 25.34
CA ILE A 103 1.02 -9.83 24.10
C ILE A 103 -0.42 -10.14 23.66
N ASP A 104 -0.84 -11.40 23.77
CA ASP A 104 -2.14 -11.86 23.27
C ASP A 104 -3.30 -11.19 24.03
N ALA A 105 -3.11 -10.80 25.27
CA ALA A 105 -4.13 -10.07 26.05
C ALA A 105 -4.44 -8.67 25.49
N VAL A 106 -3.49 -7.99 24.84
CA VAL A 106 -3.69 -6.63 24.34
C VAL A 106 -4.15 -6.57 22.88
N LEU A 107 -3.90 -7.61 22.07
CA LEU A 107 -4.23 -7.63 20.64
C LEU A 107 -5.70 -7.32 20.34
N PRO A 108 -6.70 -7.87 21.06
CA PRO A 108 -8.11 -7.60 20.81
C PRO A 108 -8.49 -6.12 20.87
N SER A 109 -7.77 -5.32 21.67
CA SER A 109 -8.03 -3.89 21.82
C SER A 109 -7.67 -3.04 20.60
N PHE A 110 -6.97 -3.60 19.63
CA PHE A 110 -6.60 -2.95 18.38
C PHE A 110 -7.53 -3.34 17.21
N ILE A 111 -8.36 -4.38 17.36
CA ILE A 111 -9.27 -4.83 16.32
C ILE A 111 -10.46 -3.85 16.17
N GLY A 112 -10.87 -3.59 14.94
CA GLY A 112 -11.93 -2.65 14.61
C GLY A 112 -11.41 -1.23 14.40
N LYS A 113 -12.14 -0.23 14.90
CA LYS A 113 -11.75 1.18 14.79
C LYS A 113 -10.54 1.47 15.67
N TYR A 114 -9.47 1.93 15.05
CA TYR A 114 -8.21 2.23 15.68
C TYR A 114 -7.75 3.64 15.31
N ARG A 115 -7.42 4.46 16.31
CA ARG A 115 -6.90 5.81 16.09
C ARG A 115 -5.38 5.80 16.23
N GLN A 116 -4.70 6.13 15.14
CA GLN A 116 -3.24 6.11 15.06
C GLN A 116 -2.68 7.50 14.77
N THR A 117 -1.73 7.97 15.57
CA THR A 117 -0.91 9.13 15.24
C THR A 117 0.19 8.70 14.27
N PRO A 118 0.35 9.35 13.10
CA PRO A 118 1.46 9.05 12.20
C PRO A 118 2.82 9.21 12.89
N PRO A 119 3.81 8.34 12.63
CA PRO A 119 5.14 8.48 13.20
C PRO A 119 5.86 9.71 12.62
N ASN A 120 6.86 10.22 13.34
CA ASN A 120 7.67 11.38 12.93
C ASN A 120 8.35 11.16 11.57
N TYR A 121 8.83 9.94 11.33
CA TYR A 121 9.41 9.54 10.05
C TYR A 121 8.32 9.03 9.09
N SER A 122 7.44 9.95 8.65
CA SER A 122 6.37 9.64 7.69
C SER A 122 6.28 10.66 6.55
N ALA A 123 5.57 10.29 5.47
CA ALA A 123 5.34 11.14 4.31
C ALA A 123 4.14 12.09 4.48
N VAL A 124 3.56 12.18 5.68
CA VAL A 124 2.49 13.13 6.01
C VAL A 124 3.02 14.55 5.85
N LYS A 125 2.25 15.42 5.17
CA LYS A 125 2.63 16.81 4.95
C LYS A 125 1.96 17.74 5.95
N VAL A 126 2.75 18.62 6.55
CA VAL A 126 2.29 19.74 7.36
C VAL A 126 2.95 21.02 6.81
N SER A 127 2.17 22.03 6.51
CA SER A 127 2.67 23.30 5.92
C SER A 127 3.53 23.09 4.66
N GLY A 128 3.16 22.11 3.81
CA GLY A 128 3.85 21.82 2.54
C GLY A 128 5.09 20.93 2.64
N LYS A 129 5.61 20.67 3.84
CA LYS A 129 6.81 19.86 4.12
C LYS A 129 6.41 18.53 4.79
N LYS A 130 7.11 17.44 4.48
CA LYS A 130 6.82 16.12 5.07
C LYS A 130 7.41 16.00 6.47
N LEU A 131 6.76 15.23 7.36
CA LEU A 131 7.22 15.06 8.74
C LEU A 131 8.66 14.55 8.81
N TYR A 132 9.04 13.56 7.98
CA TYR A 132 10.39 13.02 7.97
C TYR A 132 11.46 14.07 7.60
N GLU A 133 11.11 15.15 6.88
CA GLU A 133 12.02 16.22 6.52
C GLU A 133 12.34 17.09 7.76
N TYR A 134 11.34 17.33 8.64
CA TYR A 134 11.56 18.00 9.92
C TYR A 134 12.46 17.16 10.83
N ALA A 135 12.15 15.84 10.96
CA ALA A 135 12.91 14.93 11.78
C ALA A 135 14.39 14.85 11.37
N ARG A 136 14.68 14.71 10.07
CA ARG A 136 16.05 14.66 9.54
C ARG A 136 16.84 15.96 9.74
N GLU A 137 16.17 17.10 9.78
CA GLU A 137 16.79 18.39 10.03
C GLU A 137 17.00 18.67 11.53
N GLY A 138 16.63 17.74 12.42
CA GLY A 138 16.69 17.95 13.87
C GLY A 138 15.72 19.05 14.36
N LYS A 139 14.72 19.42 13.57
CA LYS A 139 13.71 20.43 13.91
C LYS A 139 12.56 19.79 14.67
N PRO A 140 11.84 20.55 15.54
CA PRO A 140 10.62 20.08 16.16
C PRO A 140 9.64 19.57 15.09
N VAL A 141 9.21 18.31 15.23
CA VAL A 141 8.24 17.71 14.31
C VAL A 141 6.84 18.22 14.69
N PRO A 142 6.09 18.81 13.74
CA PRO A 142 4.75 19.30 14.02
C PRO A 142 3.82 18.18 14.48
N THR A 143 2.98 18.45 15.47
CA THR A 143 1.94 17.53 15.92
C THR A 143 0.90 17.32 14.82
N VAL A 144 0.48 16.09 14.63
CA VAL A 144 -0.54 15.69 13.67
C VAL A 144 -1.65 14.95 14.41
N ASP A 145 -2.90 15.28 14.07
CA ASP A 145 -4.05 14.61 14.65
C ASP A 145 -4.07 13.11 14.31
N PRO A 146 -4.46 12.24 15.27
CA PRO A 146 -4.66 10.83 15.02
C PRO A 146 -5.70 10.60 13.93
N ARG A 147 -5.45 9.64 13.06
CA ARG A 147 -6.38 9.21 12.02
C ARG A 147 -7.11 7.95 12.42
N GLU A 148 -8.41 7.90 12.15
CA GLU A 148 -9.19 6.68 12.33
C GLU A 148 -8.89 5.71 11.18
N LEU A 149 -8.52 4.49 11.53
CA LEU A 149 -8.21 3.37 10.68
C LEU A 149 -9.08 2.18 11.10
N THR A 150 -9.13 1.15 10.28
CA THR A 150 -9.76 -0.11 10.66
C THR A 150 -8.73 -1.22 10.62
N VAL A 151 -8.57 -1.91 11.73
CA VAL A 151 -7.79 -3.15 11.83
C VAL A 151 -8.77 -4.31 11.72
N HIS A 152 -8.67 -5.11 10.66
CA HIS A 152 -9.56 -6.23 10.41
C HIS A 152 -9.05 -7.51 11.07
N GLU A 153 -7.73 -7.71 11.03
CA GLU A 153 -7.04 -8.88 11.60
C GLU A 153 -5.71 -8.43 12.20
N LEU A 154 -5.44 -8.90 13.40
CA LEU A 154 -4.14 -8.75 14.06
C LEU A 154 -3.96 -9.93 15.00
N TYR A 155 -2.93 -10.74 14.76
CA TYR A 155 -2.58 -11.87 15.59
C TYR A 155 -1.09 -12.20 15.50
N ARG A 156 -0.56 -12.80 16.55
CA ARG A 156 0.81 -13.28 16.62
C ARG A 156 0.96 -14.58 15.83
N THR A 157 2.02 -14.71 15.08
CA THR A 157 2.27 -15.86 14.18
C THR A 157 3.38 -16.77 14.68
N THR A 158 4.19 -16.34 15.65
CA THR A 158 5.26 -17.13 16.27
C THR A 158 5.15 -17.07 17.80
N PRO A 159 5.64 -18.05 18.54
CA PRO A 159 5.87 -17.94 19.99
C PRO A 159 6.74 -16.72 20.30
N VAL A 160 6.62 -16.18 21.52
CA VAL A 160 7.54 -15.17 22.02
C VAL A 160 8.87 -15.85 22.33
N SER A 161 9.97 -15.22 21.90
CA SER A 161 11.33 -15.65 22.25
C SER A 161 11.98 -14.55 23.08
N MET A 162 12.53 -14.91 24.24
CA MET A 162 13.22 -13.99 25.12
C MET A 162 14.74 -14.14 24.94
N THR A 163 15.43 -13.03 24.64
CA THR A 163 16.90 -12.98 24.53
C THR A 163 17.38 -11.59 25.00
N ASP A 164 18.39 -11.55 25.84
CA ASP A 164 19.01 -10.30 26.36
C ASP A 164 17.97 -9.31 26.95
N ASN A 165 17.03 -9.82 27.74
CA ASN A 165 15.94 -9.04 28.33
C ASN A 165 15.05 -8.32 27.31
N ARG A 166 14.94 -8.85 26.08
CA ARG A 166 14.07 -8.40 24.99
C ARG A 166 13.17 -9.55 24.55
N ALA A 167 11.95 -9.21 24.11
CA ALA A 167 11.03 -10.19 23.55
C ALA A 167 10.91 -10.00 22.03
N TYR A 168 10.88 -11.12 21.30
CA TYR A 168 10.82 -11.17 19.84
C TYR A 168 9.61 -12.01 19.43
N CYS A 169 8.79 -11.50 18.53
CA CYS A 169 7.76 -12.30 17.88
C CYS A 169 7.28 -11.64 16.57
N SER A 170 6.59 -12.45 15.77
CA SER A 170 6.07 -12.05 14.47
C SER A 170 4.55 -11.93 14.51
N PHE A 171 4.00 -11.06 13.66
CA PHE A 171 2.57 -10.77 13.57
C PHE A 171 2.05 -10.85 12.14
N HIS A 172 0.75 -11.13 12.04
CA HIS A 172 -0.06 -10.89 10.86
C HIS A 172 -0.96 -9.69 11.13
N LEU A 173 -1.10 -8.81 10.13
CA LEU A 173 -1.98 -7.65 10.16
C LEU A 173 -2.72 -7.52 8.84
N ARG A 174 -4.07 -7.36 8.88
CA ARG A 174 -4.85 -6.81 7.78
C ARG A 174 -5.58 -5.56 8.26
N ALA A 175 -5.35 -4.45 7.58
CA ALA A 175 -5.90 -3.17 7.99
C ALA A 175 -6.21 -2.28 6.78
N SER A 176 -7.07 -1.29 6.99
CA SER A 176 -7.37 -0.25 6.01
C SER A 176 -6.12 0.52 5.59
N LYS A 177 -6.18 1.15 4.42
CA LYS A 177 -5.09 2.01 3.92
C LYS A 177 -4.66 3.05 4.95
N GLY A 178 -3.36 3.37 4.93
CA GLY A 178 -2.79 4.44 5.75
C GLY A 178 -2.27 3.99 7.11
N ILE A 179 -2.39 2.70 7.44
CA ILE A 179 -1.76 2.12 8.64
C ILE A 179 -0.24 2.25 8.59
N TYR A 180 0.38 2.63 9.68
CA TYR A 180 1.82 2.57 9.92
C TYR A 180 2.12 1.40 10.85
N VAL A 181 2.70 0.34 10.30
CA VAL A 181 3.04 -0.90 11.05
C VAL A 181 4.03 -0.59 12.16
N ARG A 182 4.99 0.29 11.92
CA ARG A 182 5.97 0.75 12.92
C ARG A 182 5.30 1.40 14.13
N GLN A 183 4.32 2.28 13.88
CA GLN A 183 3.57 2.92 14.96
C GLN A 183 2.68 1.91 15.70
N LEU A 184 2.07 0.95 14.99
CA LEU A 184 1.29 -0.11 15.64
C LEU A 184 2.15 -0.93 16.61
N ALA A 185 3.38 -1.27 16.23
CA ALA A 185 4.31 -1.99 17.13
C ALA A 185 4.63 -1.16 18.39
N SER A 186 4.85 0.15 18.24
CA SER A 186 5.06 1.07 19.36
C SER A 186 3.83 1.17 20.26
N ASP A 187 2.62 1.27 19.68
CA ASP A 187 1.37 1.38 20.43
C ASP A 187 1.04 0.06 21.16
N LEU A 188 1.38 -1.11 20.57
CA LEU A 188 1.30 -2.42 21.24
C LEU A 188 2.20 -2.45 22.48
N ALA A 189 3.45 -2.02 22.34
CA ALA A 189 4.41 -1.98 23.44
C ALA A 189 3.96 -1.03 24.55
N ALA A 190 3.45 0.15 24.20
CA ALA A 190 2.92 1.11 25.18
C ALA A 190 1.77 0.52 26.02
N LYS A 191 0.89 -0.30 25.43
CA LYS A 191 -0.16 -1.03 26.16
C LYS A 191 0.38 -2.11 27.10
N LEU A 192 1.54 -2.65 26.81
CA LEU A 192 2.24 -3.63 27.65
C LEU A 192 3.15 -2.96 28.71
N GLY A 193 3.20 -1.61 28.74
CA GLY A 193 4.05 -0.86 29.67
C GLY A 193 5.54 -0.92 29.34
N THR A 194 5.88 -1.08 28.05
CA THR A 194 7.26 -1.15 27.55
C THR A 194 7.39 -0.36 26.23
N VAL A 195 8.53 -0.48 25.57
CA VAL A 195 8.82 0.13 24.27
C VAL A 195 9.13 -0.95 23.24
N ALA A 196 8.98 -0.62 21.94
CA ALA A 196 9.31 -1.54 20.85
C ALA A 196 9.67 -0.82 19.55
N HIS A 197 10.27 -1.57 18.64
CA HIS A 197 10.41 -1.20 17.24
C HIS A 197 10.18 -2.43 16.33
N THR A 198 9.94 -2.21 15.05
CA THR A 198 9.86 -3.30 14.08
C THR A 198 11.25 -3.68 13.59
N SER A 199 11.57 -4.97 13.54
CA SER A 199 12.81 -5.50 12.96
C SER A 199 12.65 -5.90 11.50
N ALA A 200 11.42 -6.24 11.06
CA ALA A 200 11.10 -6.50 9.66
C ALA A 200 9.65 -6.13 9.37
N ILE A 201 9.38 -5.68 8.15
CA ILE A 201 8.03 -5.45 7.63
C ILE A 201 7.94 -6.01 6.22
N HIS A 202 7.01 -6.93 6.00
CA HIS A 202 6.77 -7.52 4.70
C HIS A 202 5.29 -7.36 4.31
N ARG A 203 5.00 -6.54 3.29
CA ARG A 203 3.64 -6.41 2.76
C ARG A 203 3.31 -7.57 1.85
N ILE A 204 2.45 -8.47 2.31
CA ILE A 204 2.05 -9.68 1.56
C ILE A 204 0.80 -9.47 0.70
N GLY A 205 0.06 -8.36 0.92
CA GLY A 205 -1.13 -8.05 0.15
C GLY A 205 -1.40 -6.54 0.05
N ALA A 206 -2.01 -6.12 -1.06
CA ALA A 206 -2.47 -4.76 -1.31
C ALA A 206 -3.74 -4.81 -2.18
N GLY A 207 -4.93 -4.72 -1.55
CA GLY A 207 -6.20 -4.98 -2.21
C GLY A 207 -6.23 -6.39 -2.79
N ASP A 208 -6.60 -6.49 -4.06
CA ASP A 208 -6.67 -7.77 -4.78
C ASP A 208 -5.30 -8.38 -5.12
N PHE A 209 -4.18 -7.67 -4.88
CA PHE A 209 -2.84 -8.14 -5.25
C PHE A 209 -2.13 -8.80 -4.09
N THR A 210 -1.50 -9.95 -4.35
CA THR A 210 -0.79 -10.74 -3.37
C THR A 210 0.69 -10.91 -3.72
N ILE A 211 1.50 -11.33 -2.74
CA ILE A 211 2.93 -11.60 -2.97
C ILE A 211 3.16 -12.72 -3.98
N ASN A 212 2.21 -13.65 -4.15
CA ASN A 212 2.31 -14.74 -5.11
C ASN A 212 2.23 -14.28 -6.57
N GLU A 213 1.65 -13.09 -6.81
CA GLU A 213 1.58 -12.46 -8.14
C GLU A 213 2.76 -11.51 -8.40
N ALA A 214 3.57 -11.25 -7.39
CA ALA A 214 4.66 -10.29 -7.47
C ALA A 214 5.91 -10.89 -8.13
N ILE A 215 6.52 -10.15 -9.04
CA ILE A 215 7.82 -10.50 -9.63
C ILE A 215 8.93 -9.84 -8.80
N ASN A 216 10.05 -10.52 -8.60
CA ASN A 216 11.22 -9.89 -8.01
C ASN A 216 11.73 -8.77 -8.93
N LEU A 217 12.16 -7.68 -8.33
CA LEU A 217 12.53 -6.45 -9.07
C LEU A 217 13.69 -6.67 -10.05
N ASP A 218 14.63 -7.54 -9.71
CA ASP A 218 15.79 -7.94 -10.53
C ASP A 218 15.41 -8.77 -11.78
N HIS A 219 14.22 -9.40 -11.78
CA HIS A 219 13.70 -10.14 -12.93
C HIS A 219 12.94 -9.24 -13.92
N VAL A 220 12.70 -7.97 -13.61
CA VAL A 220 11.99 -7.05 -14.49
C VAL A 220 12.87 -6.64 -15.66
N ASN A 221 12.36 -6.82 -16.89
CA ASN A 221 13.07 -6.50 -18.14
C ASN A 221 12.08 -6.00 -19.22
N ALA A 222 12.59 -5.69 -20.40
CA ALA A 222 11.80 -5.14 -21.52
C ALA A 222 10.66 -6.07 -22.00
N ASN A 223 10.76 -7.37 -21.73
CA ASN A 223 9.77 -8.37 -22.13
C ASN A 223 8.83 -8.78 -20.99
N THR A 224 8.96 -8.14 -19.80
CA THR A 224 8.10 -8.45 -18.64
C THR A 224 6.64 -8.14 -18.99
N SER A 225 5.79 -9.16 -18.85
CA SER A 225 4.35 -9.01 -19.06
C SER A 225 3.73 -8.18 -17.94
N VAL A 226 2.74 -7.36 -18.29
CA VAL A 226 1.93 -6.60 -17.34
C VAL A 226 0.49 -7.11 -17.35
N MET A 227 -0.17 -7.05 -16.21
CA MET A 227 -1.61 -7.32 -16.09
C MET A 227 -2.39 -6.28 -16.88
N THR A 228 -3.46 -6.68 -17.58
CA THR A 228 -4.31 -5.75 -18.32
C THR A 228 -4.99 -4.75 -17.38
N LEU A 229 -5.41 -3.60 -17.90
CA LEU A 229 -6.12 -2.59 -17.11
C LEU A 229 -7.46 -3.12 -16.57
N SER A 230 -8.13 -3.99 -17.31
CA SER A 230 -9.39 -4.61 -16.92
C SER A 230 -9.19 -5.61 -15.78
N ASP A 231 -8.17 -6.47 -15.88
CA ASP A 231 -7.88 -7.50 -14.88
C ASP A 231 -7.38 -6.90 -13.57
N ALA A 232 -6.67 -5.77 -13.65
CA ALA A 232 -6.22 -5.04 -12.47
C ALA A 232 -7.36 -4.46 -11.61
N LEU A 233 -8.53 -4.28 -12.19
CA LEU A 233 -9.75 -3.82 -11.52
C LEU A 233 -10.75 -4.98 -11.32
N ARG A 234 -10.26 -6.19 -11.01
CA ARG A 234 -11.08 -7.42 -11.00
C ARG A 234 -12.30 -7.33 -10.07
N SER A 235 -12.18 -6.66 -8.94
CA SER A 235 -13.28 -6.47 -7.98
C SER A 235 -14.23 -5.32 -8.33
N MET A 236 -13.91 -4.49 -9.34
CA MET A 236 -14.77 -3.38 -9.74
C MET A 236 -15.93 -3.89 -10.61
N PRO A 237 -17.20 -3.52 -10.30
CA PRO A 237 -18.34 -3.81 -11.16
C PRO A 237 -18.09 -3.34 -12.60
N TYR A 238 -18.68 -4.01 -13.58
CA TYR A 238 -18.48 -3.67 -14.98
C TYR A 238 -19.75 -3.68 -15.80
N ARG A 239 -19.72 -2.96 -16.93
CA ARG A 239 -20.69 -3.04 -18.00
C ARG A 239 -19.97 -3.15 -19.33
N THR A 240 -20.37 -4.10 -20.16
CA THR A 240 -19.93 -4.20 -21.55
C THR A 240 -20.82 -3.36 -22.44
N VAL A 241 -20.23 -2.57 -23.34
CA VAL A 241 -20.93 -1.66 -24.26
C VAL A 241 -20.46 -1.86 -25.70
N SER A 242 -21.36 -1.56 -26.65
CA SER A 242 -21.10 -1.60 -28.09
C SER A 242 -21.77 -0.41 -28.80
N GLY A 243 -21.60 -0.30 -30.11
CA GLY A 243 -22.23 0.72 -30.93
C GLY A 243 -22.11 2.14 -30.37
N ASP A 244 -23.23 2.83 -30.26
CA ASP A 244 -23.36 4.22 -29.77
C ASP A 244 -22.85 4.39 -28.33
N GLU A 245 -23.14 3.44 -27.43
CA GLU A 245 -22.66 3.50 -26.03
C GLU A 245 -21.13 3.42 -26.00
N LEU A 246 -20.53 2.56 -26.84
CA LEU A 246 -19.07 2.45 -26.93
C LEU A 246 -18.44 3.74 -27.48
N PHE A 247 -19.08 4.36 -28.48
CA PHE A 247 -18.63 5.66 -29.01
C PHE A 247 -18.67 6.73 -27.91
N LYS A 248 -19.77 6.86 -27.20
CA LYS A 248 -19.93 7.79 -26.06
C LYS A 248 -18.87 7.54 -24.97
N ALA A 249 -18.67 6.27 -24.59
CA ALA A 249 -17.68 5.90 -23.57
C ALA A 249 -16.25 6.28 -23.94
N LYS A 250 -15.85 6.06 -25.20
CA LYS A 250 -14.53 6.46 -25.73
C LYS A 250 -14.29 7.96 -25.68
N HIS A 251 -15.34 8.75 -25.75
CA HIS A 251 -15.28 10.22 -25.74
C HIS A 251 -15.62 10.83 -24.38
N GLY A 252 -15.84 9.99 -23.35
CA GLY A 252 -16.16 10.46 -21.98
C GLY A 252 -17.51 11.12 -21.84
N GLN A 253 -18.45 10.85 -22.79
CA GLN A 253 -19.81 11.38 -22.74
C GLN A 253 -20.66 10.61 -21.69
N PRO A 254 -21.70 11.22 -21.12
CA PRO A 254 -22.59 10.55 -20.18
C PRO A 254 -23.22 9.28 -20.77
N LEU A 255 -23.40 8.28 -19.90
CA LEU A 255 -24.12 7.05 -20.21
C LEU A 255 -25.36 6.97 -19.33
N TYR A 256 -26.48 6.55 -19.91
CA TYR A 256 -27.77 6.46 -19.24
C TYR A 256 -28.24 5.01 -19.16
N PHE A 257 -28.16 4.45 -17.96
CA PHE A 257 -28.66 3.11 -17.66
C PHE A 257 -28.93 2.99 -16.15
N SER A 258 -29.84 2.09 -15.78
CA SER A 258 -30.11 1.78 -14.38
C SER A 258 -29.00 0.88 -13.81
N GLY A 259 -28.55 1.18 -12.61
CA GLY A 259 -27.56 0.38 -11.88
C GLY A 259 -27.37 0.90 -10.46
N GLU A 260 -26.93 0.03 -9.55
CA GLU A 260 -26.72 0.35 -8.14
C GLU A 260 -25.23 0.68 -7.81
N ALA A 261 -24.34 0.40 -8.75
CA ALA A 261 -22.91 0.62 -8.52
C ALA A 261 -22.56 2.10 -8.56
N THR A 262 -22.04 2.65 -7.49
CA THR A 262 -21.56 4.05 -7.42
C THR A 262 -20.43 4.31 -8.40
N GLN A 263 -19.66 3.27 -8.75
CA GLN A 263 -18.55 3.32 -9.70
C GLN A 263 -18.43 2.00 -10.44
N LEU A 264 -18.16 2.05 -11.75
CA LEU A 264 -17.98 0.85 -12.56
C LEU A 264 -17.00 1.06 -13.72
N LYS A 265 -16.40 -0.03 -14.18
CA LYS A 265 -15.59 -0.06 -15.39
C LYS A 265 -16.45 -0.36 -16.61
N ILE A 266 -16.22 0.37 -17.69
CA ILE A 266 -16.82 0.15 -19.00
C ILE A 266 -15.85 -0.63 -19.86
N LEU A 267 -16.31 -1.77 -20.39
CA LEU A 267 -15.54 -2.66 -21.25
C LEU A 267 -16.11 -2.63 -22.67
N ASP A 268 -15.27 -2.82 -23.67
CA ASP A 268 -15.72 -3.16 -25.02
C ASP A 268 -16.06 -4.68 -25.12
N GLU A 269 -16.58 -5.09 -26.26
CA GLU A 269 -16.98 -6.50 -26.53
C GLU A 269 -15.82 -7.49 -26.46
N ARG A 270 -14.57 -7.01 -26.46
CA ARG A 270 -13.34 -7.81 -26.30
C ARG A 270 -12.83 -7.82 -24.85
N GLY A 271 -13.59 -7.26 -23.90
CA GLY A 271 -13.22 -7.15 -22.49
C GLY A 271 -12.14 -6.09 -22.19
N LYS A 272 -11.79 -5.24 -23.16
CA LYS A 272 -10.81 -4.17 -22.94
C LYS A 272 -11.43 -3.00 -22.18
N LEU A 273 -10.72 -2.49 -21.17
CA LEU A 273 -11.14 -1.31 -20.44
C LEU A 273 -11.18 -0.07 -21.35
N VAL A 274 -12.35 0.53 -21.46
CA VAL A 274 -12.62 1.76 -22.21
C VAL A 274 -12.58 2.97 -21.29
N ALA A 275 -13.30 2.91 -20.17
CA ALA A 275 -13.40 4.01 -19.22
C ALA A 275 -13.84 3.52 -17.83
N ILE A 276 -13.66 4.38 -16.82
CA ILE A 276 -14.27 4.22 -15.50
C ILE A 276 -15.30 5.35 -15.35
N TYR A 277 -16.51 4.96 -14.92
CA TYR A 277 -17.64 5.85 -14.73
C TYR A 277 -18.05 5.89 -13.27
N GLU A 278 -18.57 7.02 -12.85
CA GLU A 278 -19.13 7.27 -11.53
C GLU A 278 -20.59 7.69 -11.68
N GLN A 279 -21.48 7.14 -10.85
CA GLN A 279 -22.88 7.50 -10.82
C GLN A 279 -23.04 8.94 -10.32
N LYS A 280 -23.81 9.75 -11.06
CA LYS A 280 -24.25 11.09 -10.66
C LYS A 280 -25.74 11.24 -10.96
N ASP A 281 -26.53 11.36 -9.91
CA ASP A 281 -27.98 11.45 -9.99
C ASP A 281 -28.57 10.29 -10.82
N THR A 282 -29.07 10.58 -12.01
CA THR A 282 -29.70 9.59 -12.91
C THR A 282 -28.79 9.10 -14.04
N ASP A 283 -27.57 9.62 -14.14
CA ASP A 283 -26.62 9.27 -15.20
C ASP A 283 -25.29 8.75 -14.64
N TYR A 284 -24.46 8.19 -15.53
CA TYR A 284 -23.08 7.82 -15.26
C TYR A 284 -22.14 8.73 -16.05
N ARG A 285 -21.16 9.33 -15.36
CA ARG A 285 -20.18 10.25 -15.96
C ARG A 285 -18.77 9.66 -15.92
N ALA A 286 -18.05 9.85 -17.02
CA ALA A 286 -16.68 9.37 -17.14
C ALA A 286 -15.75 10.08 -16.13
N LYS A 287 -15.07 9.27 -15.32
CA LYS A 287 -14.00 9.71 -14.42
C LYS A 287 -12.63 9.65 -15.12
N ASN A 288 -12.39 8.55 -15.84
CA ASN A 288 -11.17 8.34 -16.63
C ASN A 288 -11.49 7.60 -17.93
N VAL A 289 -10.88 8.02 -19.03
CA VAL A 289 -10.96 7.35 -20.34
C VAL A 289 -9.59 6.75 -20.67
N PHE A 290 -9.61 5.51 -21.21
CA PHE A 290 -8.42 4.70 -21.55
C PHE A 290 -8.34 4.33 -23.05
N ALA A 291 -9.35 4.72 -23.82
CA ALA A 291 -9.41 4.48 -25.26
C ALA A 291 -8.24 5.12 -26.03
#